data_8e074fde7b8b5eed91e1d87e5d2a666c
#
_entry.id   8e074fde7b8b5eed91e1d87e5d2a666c
#
_cell.length_a   1.000
_cell.length_b   1.000
_cell.length_c   1.000
_cell.angle_alpha   90.00
_cell.angle_beta   90.00
_cell.angle_gamma   90.00
#
_symmetry.space_group_name_H-M   'P 1'
#
loop_
_entity.id
_entity.type
_entity.pdbx_description
1 polymer ?
#
loop_
_entity_poly.entity_id
_entity_poly.type
_entity_poly.pdbx_seq_one_letter_code
_entity_poly.pdbx_strand_id
1 'polypeptide(L)'
;REVTKVGTIDVRCHAGAVDPQTIRIPDSILPADGRFGCGPSKVRGGQIDAIVAGATSIMGTSHRKPQVKTLVGSIRSGLTELFSLPEGWEIVLGNGGTTIFWDAATFGLVDRRSQHLVFGEFSSKFAEACASAPHLEQPSIIESAAGEHPAPVATGGVDLYGLTHNETSTGVAMRPVRPVGADDGALVAVDATSAAGGLRWSPNDVDVYYFAPQKCFAADGGLWLAACSPAATERIERIAATDRWRPASLDL
;
A
#
# COMPACT_ATOMS: atom_id res chain seq x y z
N ARG A 1 4.46 13.04 28.91
CA ARG A 1 3.16 12.80 28.24
C ARG A 1 2.72 11.42 28.65
N GLU A 2 1.61 11.31 29.39
CA GLU A 2 1.04 10.06 29.85
C GLU A 2 0.52 9.25 28.67
N VAL A 3 0.97 7.99 28.57
CA VAL A 3 0.43 7.00 27.64
C VAL A 3 -0.93 6.56 28.20
N THR A 4 -2.01 6.98 27.56
CA THR A 4 -3.37 6.56 27.89
C THR A 4 -3.47 5.05 27.66
N LYS A 5 -3.72 4.29 28.72
CA LYS A 5 -3.97 2.85 28.65
C LYS A 5 -5.18 2.59 27.75
N VAL A 6 -4.96 1.89 26.66
CA VAL A 6 -6.04 1.31 25.84
C VAL A 6 -6.87 0.39 26.76
N GLY A 7 -8.16 0.65 26.83
CA GLY A 7 -9.08 -0.10 27.68
C GLY A 7 -9.09 -1.57 27.28
N THR A 8 -9.02 -2.44 28.27
CA THR A 8 -9.16 -3.88 28.13
C THR A 8 -10.55 -4.18 27.56
N ILE A 9 -10.64 -4.78 26.38
CA ILE A 9 -11.90 -5.30 25.86
C ILE A 9 -12.31 -6.47 26.75
N ASP A 10 -13.37 -6.29 27.53
CA ASP A 10 -13.97 -7.35 28.33
C ASP A 10 -14.76 -8.29 27.41
N VAL A 11 -14.07 -9.29 26.87
CA VAL A 11 -14.69 -10.38 26.13
C VAL A 11 -15.41 -11.29 27.14
N ARG A 12 -16.68 -11.03 27.38
CA ARG A 12 -17.51 -11.93 28.19
C ARG A 12 -17.67 -13.25 27.46
N CYS A 13 -16.84 -14.23 27.83
CA CYS A 13 -17.01 -15.60 27.43
C CYS A 13 -18.34 -16.14 27.97
N HIS A 14 -19.20 -16.63 27.08
CA HIS A 14 -20.45 -17.34 27.45
C HIS A 14 -20.08 -18.63 28.19
N ALA A 15 -20.93 -19.05 29.12
CA ALA A 15 -20.76 -20.28 29.89
C ALA A 15 -20.55 -21.48 28.93
N GLY A 16 -19.34 -22.07 29.01
CA GLY A 16 -18.89 -23.13 28.11
C GLY A 16 -17.59 -22.86 27.36
N ALA A 17 -16.94 -21.72 27.59
CA ALA A 17 -15.63 -21.41 26.97
C ALA A 17 -14.60 -22.46 27.41
N VAL A 18 -14.00 -23.14 26.41
CA VAL A 18 -12.88 -24.07 26.63
C VAL A 18 -11.68 -23.23 27.09
N ASP A 19 -11.03 -23.65 28.18
CA ASP A 19 -9.78 -23.02 28.62
C ASP A 19 -8.74 -23.19 27.50
N PRO A 20 -8.21 -22.10 26.93
CA PRO A 20 -7.23 -22.14 25.85
C PRO A 20 -5.99 -22.98 26.20
N GLN A 21 -5.61 -23.09 27.48
CA GLN A 21 -4.47 -23.89 27.93
C GLN A 21 -4.72 -25.40 27.85
N THR A 22 -5.98 -25.82 27.78
CA THR A 22 -6.37 -27.24 27.66
C THR A 22 -6.46 -27.72 26.22
N ILE A 23 -6.44 -26.82 25.25
CA ILE A 23 -6.51 -27.16 23.83
C ILE A 23 -5.23 -27.88 23.43
N ARG A 24 -5.37 -29.08 22.88
CA ARG A 24 -4.27 -29.85 22.25
C ARG A 24 -4.49 -29.91 20.77
N ILE A 25 -3.56 -29.31 20.03
CA ILE A 25 -3.56 -29.35 18.56
C ILE A 25 -2.76 -30.59 18.16
N PRO A 26 -3.33 -31.51 17.35
CA PRO A 26 -2.60 -32.69 16.87
C PRO A 26 -1.34 -32.29 16.07
N ASP A 27 -0.23 -32.97 16.29
CA ASP A 27 1.04 -32.68 15.61
C ASP A 27 0.93 -32.72 14.08
N SER A 28 0.01 -33.55 13.56
CA SER A 28 -0.23 -33.71 12.12
C SER A 28 -0.78 -32.43 11.42
N ILE A 29 -1.33 -31.49 12.20
CA ILE A 29 -1.85 -30.22 11.67
C ILE A 29 -1.06 -29.01 12.18
N LEU A 30 -0.02 -29.24 12.98
CA LEU A 30 0.88 -28.16 13.37
C LEU A 30 1.66 -27.68 12.15
N PRO A 31 1.74 -26.34 11.93
CA PRO A 31 2.57 -25.81 10.85
C PRO A 31 4.05 -26.05 11.17
N ALA A 32 4.85 -26.35 10.16
CA ALA A 32 6.31 -26.48 10.30
C ALA A 32 6.98 -25.18 10.80
N ASP A 33 6.32 -24.05 10.60
CA ASP A 33 6.72 -22.74 11.07
C ASP A 33 5.48 -21.99 11.57
N GLY A 34 5.43 -21.73 12.87
CA GLY A 34 4.29 -21.13 13.57
C GLY A 34 4.20 -19.61 13.49
N ARG A 35 4.90 -18.96 12.56
CA ARG A 35 4.82 -17.50 12.36
C ARG A 35 3.54 -17.14 11.63
N PHE A 36 2.57 -16.56 12.36
CA PHE A 36 1.27 -16.10 11.85
C PHE A 36 1.02 -14.62 12.16
N GLY A 37 2.06 -13.78 12.06
CA GLY A 37 1.93 -12.34 12.23
C GLY A 37 1.19 -11.69 11.06
N CYS A 38 0.66 -10.49 11.28
CA CYS A 38 0.04 -9.65 10.23
C CYS A 38 1.02 -9.20 9.13
N GLY A 39 2.29 -9.47 9.28
CA GLY A 39 3.39 -9.16 8.37
C GLY A 39 4.61 -8.60 9.10
N PRO A 40 5.80 -8.76 8.51
CA PRO A 40 6.09 -9.39 7.22
C PRO A 40 5.63 -10.84 7.12
N SER A 41 5.26 -11.25 5.90
CA SER A 41 4.87 -12.63 5.63
C SER A 41 6.09 -13.54 5.56
N LYS A 42 5.85 -14.84 5.76
CA LYS A 42 6.88 -15.87 5.64
C LYS A 42 7.37 -15.98 4.19
N VAL A 43 8.66 -15.77 3.97
CA VAL A 43 9.31 -16.05 2.69
C VAL A 43 9.35 -17.55 2.45
N ARG A 44 8.93 -18.00 1.26
CA ARG A 44 8.89 -19.43 0.91
C ARG A 44 10.27 -19.93 0.49
N GLY A 45 10.59 -21.20 0.81
CA GLY A 45 11.88 -21.82 0.45
C GLY A 45 12.20 -21.68 -1.04
N GLY A 46 11.25 -21.94 -1.94
CA GLY A 46 11.44 -21.80 -3.38
C GLY A 46 11.83 -20.40 -3.86
N GLN A 47 11.50 -19.33 -3.10
CA GLN A 47 11.97 -17.99 -3.42
C GLN A 47 13.47 -17.83 -3.09
N ILE A 48 13.90 -18.43 -2.00
CA ILE A 48 15.33 -18.47 -1.62
C ILE A 48 16.12 -19.31 -2.62
N ASP A 49 15.60 -20.47 -3.01
CA ASP A 49 16.22 -21.35 -4.01
C ASP A 49 16.39 -20.62 -5.36
N ALA A 50 15.39 -19.85 -5.77
CA ALA A 50 15.44 -19.05 -6.99
C ALA A 50 16.54 -17.96 -6.93
N ILE A 51 16.71 -17.32 -5.77
CA ILE A 51 17.81 -16.34 -5.55
C ILE A 51 19.16 -17.04 -5.66
N VAL A 52 19.32 -18.21 -5.00
CA VAL A 52 20.56 -19.00 -5.06
C VAL A 52 20.87 -19.43 -6.49
N ALA A 53 19.89 -19.94 -7.24
CA ALA A 53 20.05 -20.32 -8.63
C ALA A 53 20.43 -19.15 -9.55
N GLY A 54 19.91 -17.97 -9.28
CA GLY A 54 20.20 -16.74 -10.03
C GLY A 54 21.42 -15.96 -9.56
N ALA A 55 22.06 -16.38 -8.47
CA ALA A 55 23.05 -15.56 -7.76
C ALA A 55 24.22 -15.12 -8.67
N THR A 56 24.77 -16.02 -9.48
CA THR A 56 25.92 -15.73 -10.36
C THR A 56 25.56 -14.92 -11.61
N SER A 57 24.28 -14.85 -11.97
CA SER A 57 23.82 -14.14 -13.17
C SER A 57 23.20 -12.78 -12.88
N ILE A 58 22.68 -12.57 -11.66
CA ILE A 58 21.93 -11.38 -11.27
C ILE A 58 22.62 -10.59 -10.18
N MET A 59 23.09 -11.27 -9.12
CA MET A 59 23.72 -10.62 -7.96
C MET A 59 25.02 -9.90 -8.37
N GLY A 60 25.21 -8.67 -7.88
CA GLY A 60 26.35 -7.84 -8.25
C GLY A 60 26.31 -7.32 -9.70
N THR A 61 25.22 -7.52 -10.41
CA THR A 61 25.04 -7.07 -11.79
C THR A 61 24.34 -5.72 -11.84
N SER A 62 24.85 -4.83 -12.70
CA SER A 62 24.25 -3.50 -12.89
C SER A 62 22.80 -3.59 -13.36
N HIS A 63 21.91 -2.74 -12.80
CA HIS A 63 20.53 -2.59 -13.23
C HIS A 63 20.36 -2.24 -14.72
N ARG A 64 21.42 -1.76 -15.38
CA ARG A 64 21.42 -1.45 -16.83
C ARG A 64 21.60 -2.68 -17.70
N LYS A 65 22.01 -3.83 -17.15
CA LYS A 65 22.25 -5.05 -17.91
C LYS A 65 20.94 -5.78 -18.24
N PRO A 66 20.89 -6.49 -19.39
CA PRO A 66 19.69 -7.14 -19.88
C PRO A 66 19.00 -8.06 -18.85
N GLN A 67 19.78 -8.88 -18.14
CA GLN A 67 19.21 -9.84 -17.19
C GLN A 67 18.44 -9.18 -16.04
N VAL A 68 18.92 -8.01 -15.53
CA VAL A 68 18.19 -7.27 -14.50
C VAL A 68 16.97 -6.57 -15.09
N LYS A 69 17.11 -5.98 -16.31
CA LYS A 69 15.97 -5.39 -17.02
C LYS A 69 14.88 -6.42 -17.31
N THR A 70 15.25 -7.63 -17.74
CA THR A 70 14.30 -8.73 -17.97
C THR A 70 13.58 -9.13 -16.69
N LEU A 71 14.29 -9.23 -15.56
CA LEU A 71 13.67 -9.52 -14.26
C LEU A 71 12.63 -8.47 -13.87
N VAL A 72 12.99 -7.19 -13.97
CA VAL A 72 12.04 -6.09 -13.70
C VAL A 72 10.86 -6.11 -14.68
N GLY A 73 11.12 -6.37 -15.97
CA GLY A 73 10.08 -6.53 -16.99
C GLY A 73 9.11 -7.66 -16.64
N SER A 74 9.62 -8.80 -16.17
CA SER A 74 8.77 -9.94 -15.77
C SER A 74 7.87 -9.59 -14.57
N ILE A 75 8.40 -8.83 -13.59
CA ILE A 75 7.59 -8.35 -12.45
C ILE A 75 6.48 -7.43 -12.95
N ARG A 76 6.80 -6.47 -13.81
CA ARG A 76 5.82 -5.54 -14.39
C ARG A 76 4.72 -6.29 -15.14
N SER A 77 5.10 -7.18 -16.05
CA SER A 77 4.14 -7.97 -16.85
C SER A 77 3.26 -8.86 -15.96
N GLY A 78 3.88 -9.55 -14.98
CA GLY A 78 3.14 -10.41 -14.06
C GLY A 78 2.12 -9.66 -13.19
N LEU A 79 2.46 -8.45 -12.74
CA LEU A 79 1.52 -7.61 -11.98
C LEU A 79 0.43 -7.00 -12.87
N THR A 80 0.76 -6.63 -14.11
CA THR A 80 -0.22 -6.18 -15.10
C THR A 80 -1.27 -7.27 -15.36
N GLU A 81 -0.83 -8.51 -15.54
CA GLU A 81 -1.71 -9.66 -15.72
C GLU A 81 -2.52 -9.95 -14.44
N LEU A 82 -1.86 -10.04 -13.27
CA LEU A 82 -2.50 -10.35 -12.00
C LEU A 82 -3.61 -9.37 -11.64
N PHE A 83 -3.40 -8.08 -11.88
CA PHE A 83 -4.37 -7.03 -11.60
C PHE A 83 -5.31 -6.74 -12.77
N SER A 84 -5.16 -7.44 -13.90
CA SER A 84 -5.95 -7.22 -15.12
C SER A 84 -5.97 -5.74 -15.51
N LEU A 85 -4.79 -5.11 -15.49
CA LEU A 85 -4.67 -3.68 -15.77
C LEU A 85 -5.03 -3.36 -17.21
N PRO A 86 -5.82 -2.30 -17.46
CA PRO A 86 -6.10 -1.82 -18.81
C PRO A 86 -4.83 -1.36 -19.54
N GLU A 87 -4.96 -1.19 -20.86
CA GLU A 87 -3.91 -0.59 -21.68
C GLU A 87 -3.55 0.82 -21.17
N GLY A 88 -2.27 1.15 -21.22
CA GLY A 88 -1.73 2.43 -20.76
C GLY A 88 -1.41 2.51 -19.27
N TRP A 89 -1.79 1.49 -18.47
CA TRP A 89 -1.35 1.42 -17.08
C TRP A 89 0.12 1.01 -17.00
N GLU A 90 0.82 1.57 -16.02
CA GLU A 90 2.22 1.24 -15.76
C GLU A 90 2.43 0.71 -14.34
N ILE A 91 3.37 -0.24 -14.19
CA ILE A 91 3.88 -0.66 -12.89
C ILE A 91 5.19 0.09 -12.62
N VAL A 92 5.17 0.92 -11.61
CA VAL A 92 6.32 1.67 -11.09
C VAL A 92 6.83 0.99 -9.83
N LEU A 93 8.13 1.07 -9.57
CA LEU A 93 8.74 0.50 -8.38
C LEU A 93 9.89 1.37 -7.89
N GLY A 94 10.06 1.40 -6.58
CA GLY A 94 11.14 2.14 -5.94
C GLY A 94 11.61 1.48 -4.63
N ASN A 95 12.67 2.01 -4.08
CA ASN A 95 13.27 1.50 -2.85
C ASN A 95 12.48 1.96 -1.61
N GLY A 96 12.49 1.14 -0.54
CA GLY A 96 12.15 1.52 0.84
C GLY A 96 10.81 0.99 1.32
N GLY A 97 9.82 0.75 0.66
CA GLY A 97 8.47 0.38 1.14
C GLY A 97 7.50 1.56 1.12
N THR A 98 6.24 1.33 1.53
CA THR A 98 5.14 2.30 1.36
C THR A 98 5.32 3.61 2.12
N THR A 99 6.09 3.64 3.19
CA THR A 99 6.44 4.89 3.87
C THR A 99 7.16 5.86 2.93
N ILE A 100 8.12 5.35 2.14
CA ILE A 100 8.81 6.18 1.13
C ILE A 100 7.86 6.56 -0.01
N PHE A 101 6.90 5.68 -0.35
CA PHE A 101 5.91 6.02 -1.37
C PHE A 101 5.02 7.19 -0.94
N TRP A 102 4.60 7.27 0.34
CA TRP A 102 3.83 8.42 0.83
C TRP A 102 4.59 9.74 0.63
N ASP A 103 5.89 9.76 0.97
CA ASP A 103 6.73 10.92 0.74
C ASP A 103 6.81 11.25 -0.77
N ALA A 104 7.11 10.25 -1.62
CA ALA A 104 7.17 10.44 -3.06
C ALA A 104 5.84 10.96 -3.64
N ALA A 105 4.70 10.46 -3.14
CA ALA A 105 3.37 10.90 -3.56
C ALA A 105 3.10 12.38 -3.22
N THR A 106 3.63 12.89 -2.10
CA THR A 106 3.49 14.32 -1.76
C THR A 106 4.21 15.21 -2.76
N PHE A 107 5.29 14.75 -3.38
CA PHE A 107 6.05 15.51 -4.37
C PHE A 107 5.55 15.31 -5.80
N GLY A 108 5.07 14.12 -6.15
CA GLY A 108 4.79 13.73 -7.54
C GLY A 108 3.33 13.45 -7.90
N LEU A 109 2.44 13.25 -6.92
CA LEU A 109 1.03 12.92 -7.18
C LEU A 109 0.04 13.96 -6.65
N VAL A 110 0.26 14.48 -5.44
CA VAL A 110 -0.58 15.55 -4.90
C VAL A 110 -0.17 16.86 -5.55
N ASP A 111 -1.10 17.48 -6.26
CA ASP A 111 -0.82 18.76 -6.91
C ASP A 111 -0.89 19.92 -5.92
N ARG A 112 -1.98 20.01 -5.19
CA ARG A 112 -2.22 21.09 -4.23
C ARG A 112 -2.80 20.58 -2.91
N ARG A 113 -3.91 19.82 -2.95
CA ARG A 113 -4.66 19.41 -1.75
C ARG A 113 -5.20 18.01 -1.87
N SER A 114 -4.99 17.20 -0.84
CA SER A 114 -5.53 15.85 -0.74
C SER A 114 -6.69 15.75 0.25
N GLN A 115 -7.46 14.66 0.14
CA GLN A 115 -8.39 14.18 1.18
C GLN A 115 -7.98 12.77 1.59
N HIS A 116 -7.99 12.49 2.89
CA HIS A 116 -7.66 11.17 3.42
C HIS A 116 -8.77 10.62 4.29
N LEU A 117 -9.02 9.31 4.18
CA LEU A 117 -9.86 8.56 5.09
C LEU A 117 -8.97 7.94 6.17
N VAL A 118 -9.17 8.34 7.42
CA VAL A 118 -8.36 7.91 8.55
C VAL A 118 -9.20 7.04 9.48
N PHE A 119 -8.82 5.75 9.60
CA PHE A 119 -9.49 4.77 10.44
C PHE A 119 -8.52 3.77 11.09
N GLY A 120 -7.25 4.16 11.19
CA GLY A 120 -6.21 3.44 11.90
C GLY A 120 -4.83 4.05 11.70
N GLU A 121 -3.82 3.33 12.18
CA GLU A 121 -2.41 3.78 12.21
C GLU A 121 -1.84 4.03 10.81
N PHE A 122 -2.15 3.17 9.82
CA PHE A 122 -1.53 3.29 8.50
C PHE A 122 -2.23 4.33 7.63
N SER A 123 -3.54 4.43 7.74
CA SER A 123 -4.31 5.45 7.04
C SER A 123 -3.98 6.88 7.50
N SER A 124 -3.59 7.08 8.78
CA SER A 124 -3.16 8.38 9.29
C SER A 124 -1.82 8.82 8.71
N LYS A 125 -0.88 7.90 8.45
CA LYS A 125 0.49 8.24 8.04
C LYS A 125 0.58 8.96 6.70
N PHE A 126 -0.21 8.55 5.72
CA PHE A 126 -0.23 9.28 4.45
C PHE A 126 -0.86 10.68 4.60
N ALA A 127 -1.92 10.81 5.43
CA ALA A 127 -2.50 12.11 5.78
C ALA A 127 -1.46 13.02 6.46
N GLU A 128 -0.70 12.48 7.42
CA GLU A 128 0.38 13.19 8.13
C GLU A 128 1.50 13.62 7.18
N ALA A 129 1.91 12.76 6.23
CA ALA A 129 2.90 13.11 5.22
C ALA A 129 2.44 14.29 4.37
N CYS A 130 1.17 14.29 3.91
CA CYS A 130 0.60 15.42 3.16
C CYS A 130 0.47 16.68 4.03
N ALA A 131 0.03 16.56 5.28
CA ALA A 131 -0.11 17.69 6.19
C ALA A 131 1.23 18.35 6.55
N SER A 132 2.30 17.57 6.55
CA SER A 132 3.66 18.04 6.86
C SER A 132 4.41 18.58 5.65
N ALA A 133 3.92 18.35 4.43
CA ALA A 133 4.58 18.77 3.20
C ALA A 133 4.42 20.30 3.00
N PRO A 134 5.52 21.09 3.03
CA PRO A 134 5.44 22.57 3.06
C PRO A 134 4.92 23.19 1.76
N HIS A 135 4.86 22.41 0.69
CA HIS A 135 4.39 22.84 -0.64
C HIS A 135 2.94 22.46 -0.92
N LEU A 136 2.26 21.78 0.03
CA LEU A 136 0.86 21.39 -0.08
C LEU A 136 -0.04 22.19 0.85
N GLU A 137 -1.30 22.33 0.47
CA GLU A 137 -2.35 22.82 1.36
C GLU A 137 -2.70 21.73 2.37
N GLN A 138 -3.25 22.16 3.54
CA GLN A 138 -3.69 21.20 4.55
C GLN A 138 -4.72 20.22 3.98
N PRO A 139 -4.53 18.91 4.16
CA PRO A 139 -5.44 17.91 3.65
C PRO A 139 -6.81 17.99 4.34
N SER A 140 -7.85 17.55 3.63
CA SER A 140 -9.14 17.23 4.23
C SER A 140 -9.04 15.83 4.86
N ILE A 141 -9.42 15.69 6.12
CA ILE A 141 -9.38 14.40 6.83
C ILE A 141 -10.81 14.03 7.23
N ILE A 142 -11.21 12.79 6.92
CA ILE A 142 -12.47 12.20 7.36
C ILE A 142 -12.13 10.99 8.21
N GLU A 143 -12.55 11.01 9.47
CA GLU A 143 -12.22 9.99 10.46
C GLU A 143 -13.42 9.11 10.81
N SER A 144 -13.17 7.87 11.21
CA SER A 144 -14.14 7.01 11.86
C SER A 144 -13.56 6.33 13.10
N ALA A 145 -14.46 5.77 13.92
CA ALA A 145 -14.05 4.96 15.06
C ALA A 145 -13.33 3.68 14.63
N ALA A 146 -12.57 3.08 15.55
CA ALA A 146 -11.94 1.79 15.33
C ALA A 146 -13.00 0.71 15.04
N GLY A 147 -12.76 -0.11 14.02
CA GLY A 147 -13.70 -1.14 13.56
C GLY A 147 -14.66 -0.70 12.46
N GLU A 148 -14.63 0.58 12.08
CA GLU A 148 -15.40 1.18 11.00
C GLU A 148 -14.47 1.87 10.00
N HIS A 149 -14.97 2.22 8.82
CA HIS A 149 -14.28 3.11 7.88
C HIS A 149 -15.24 4.18 7.35
N PRO A 150 -14.75 5.42 7.12
CA PRO A 150 -15.56 6.45 6.50
C PRO A 150 -15.66 6.22 4.98
N ALA A 151 -16.54 6.97 4.32
CA ALA A 151 -16.63 7.04 2.86
C ALA A 151 -15.98 8.32 2.34
N PRO A 152 -15.34 8.31 1.15
CA PRO A 152 -14.82 9.53 0.55
C PRO A 152 -15.95 10.46 0.13
N VAL A 153 -15.74 11.75 0.33
CA VAL A 153 -16.73 12.81 0.00
C VAL A 153 -16.12 13.76 -1.01
N ALA A 154 -16.79 13.94 -2.14
CA ALA A 154 -16.36 14.92 -3.13
C ALA A 154 -16.25 16.31 -2.50
N THR A 155 -15.08 16.91 -2.59
CA THR A 155 -14.75 18.20 -1.98
C THR A 155 -14.02 19.05 -3.00
N GLY A 156 -14.56 20.23 -3.29
CA GLY A 156 -13.98 21.14 -4.28
C GLY A 156 -12.53 21.51 -3.95
N GLY A 157 -11.68 21.47 -4.96
CA GLY A 157 -10.26 21.77 -4.84
C GLY A 157 -9.40 20.63 -4.28
N VAL A 158 -9.97 19.46 -4.00
CA VAL A 158 -9.22 18.24 -3.71
C VAL A 158 -8.81 17.57 -5.02
N ASP A 159 -7.52 17.40 -5.21
CA ASP A 159 -6.95 16.82 -6.43
C ASP A 159 -6.44 15.39 -6.26
N LEU A 160 -6.40 14.86 -5.01
CA LEU A 160 -6.09 13.48 -4.71
C LEU A 160 -6.88 12.98 -3.49
N TYR A 161 -7.51 11.82 -3.64
CA TYR A 161 -8.18 11.07 -2.58
C TYR A 161 -7.31 9.90 -2.13
N GLY A 162 -6.79 9.96 -0.90
CA GLY A 162 -5.98 8.90 -0.28
C GLY A 162 -6.87 7.93 0.49
N LEU A 163 -6.95 6.68 0.01
CA LEU A 163 -7.74 5.60 0.60
C LEU A 163 -6.82 4.48 1.09
N THR A 164 -7.29 3.68 2.05
CA THR A 164 -6.58 2.48 2.54
C THR A 164 -7.48 1.27 2.35
N HIS A 165 -7.08 0.33 1.48
CA HIS A 165 -7.90 -0.83 1.13
C HIS A 165 -8.05 -1.80 2.32
N ASN A 166 -6.99 -2.00 3.10
CA ASN A 166 -7.01 -2.78 4.34
C ASN A 166 -6.16 -2.10 5.41
N GLU A 167 -6.80 -1.64 6.46
CA GLU A 167 -6.14 -1.05 7.63
C GLU A 167 -5.78 -2.15 8.63
N THR A 168 -4.54 -2.57 8.62
CA THR A 168 -4.06 -3.70 9.42
C THR A 168 -4.19 -3.45 10.91
N SER A 169 -4.01 -2.22 11.37
CA SER A 169 -4.01 -1.86 12.79
C SER A 169 -5.37 -2.03 13.46
N THR A 170 -6.45 -1.86 12.69
CA THR A 170 -7.83 -2.01 13.18
C THR A 170 -8.55 -3.24 12.60
N GLY A 171 -7.93 -3.93 11.63
CA GLY A 171 -8.51 -5.10 10.96
C GLY A 171 -9.69 -4.76 10.05
N VAL A 172 -9.77 -3.53 9.54
CA VAL A 172 -10.87 -3.05 8.70
C VAL A 172 -10.45 -2.98 7.24
N ALA A 173 -11.22 -3.64 6.38
CA ALA A 173 -11.08 -3.52 4.93
C ALA A 173 -12.23 -2.69 4.37
N MET A 174 -11.93 -1.85 3.37
CA MET A 174 -12.93 -1.09 2.62
C MET A 174 -12.79 -1.36 1.12
N ARG A 175 -13.89 -1.26 0.38
CA ARG A 175 -13.81 -1.24 -1.08
C ARG A 175 -13.38 0.16 -1.54
N PRO A 176 -12.22 0.32 -2.21
CA PRO A 176 -11.83 1.60 -2.77
C PRO A 176 -12.83 2.02 -3.87
N VAL A 177 -13.34 3.23 -3.75
CA VAL A 177 -14.26 3.81 -4.76
C VAL A 177 -13.94 5.29 -4.94
N ARG A 178 -14.04 5.77 -6.17
CA ARG A 178 -13.97 7.20 -6.47
C ARG A 178 -15.19 7.93 -5.89
N PRO A 179 -15.03 9.06 -5.18
CA PRO A 179 -16.16 9.83 -4.70
C PRO A 179 -16.97 10.39 -5.87
N VAL A 180 -18.28 10.20 -5.81
CA VAL A 180 -19.21 10.73 -6.84
C VAL A 180 -19.21 12.25 -6.77
N GLY A 181 -18.94 12.91 -7.90
CA GLY A 181 -18.84 14.37 -7.99
C GLY A 181 -17.47 14.95 -7.63
N ALA A 182 -16.43 14.11 -7.56
CA ALA A 182 -15.06 14.62 -7.47
C ALA A 182 -14.74 15.54 -8.66
N ASP A 183 -13.87 16.52 -8.42
CA ASP A 183 -13.41 17.45 -9.47
C ASP A 183 -12.74 16.67 -10.63
N ASP A 184 -12.91 17.17 -11.84
CA ASP A 184 -12.30 16.59 -13.03
C ASP A 184 -10.76 16.51 -12.86
N GLY A 185 -10.20 15.37 -13.17
CA GLY A 185 -8.76 15.10 -13.01
C GLY A 185 -8.30 14.80 -11.59
N ALA A 186 -9.17 14.81 -10.57
CA ALA A 186 -8.81 14.33 -9.24
C ALA A 186 -8.48 12.84 -9.26
N LEU A 187 -7.35 12.46 -8.63
CA LEU A 187 -6.88 11.08 -8.59
C LEU A 187 -7.35 10.34 -7.33
N VAL A 188 -7.46 9.02 -7.44
CA VAL A 188 -7.67 8.12 -6.29
C VAL A 188 -6.42 7.28 -6.09
N ALA A 189 -5.72 7.49 -4.99
CA ALA A 189 -4.55 6.73 -4.58
C ALA A 189 -4.89 5.81 -3.40
N VAL A 190 -4.58 4.51 -3.55
CA VAL A 190 -5.00 3.48 -2.60
C VAL A 190 -3.78 2.80 -1.99
N ASP A 191 -3.65 2.92 -0.67
CA ASP A 191 -2.74 2.06 0.10
C ASP A 191 -3.28 0.63 0.11
N ALA A 192 -2.58 -0.24 -0.59
CA ALA A 192 -2.89 -1.65 -0.71
C ALA A 192 -1.81 -2.53 -0.07
N THR A 193 -1.00 -1.97 0.83
CA THR A 193 0.16 -2.66 1.42
C THR A 193 -0.19 -4.04 1.93
N SER A 194 -1.28 -4.19 2.65
CA SER A 194 -1.75 -5.48 3.17
C SER A 194 -2.91 -6.09 2.39
N ALA A 195 -3.35 -5.46 1.30
CA ALA A 195 -4.46 -5.89 0.48
C ALA A 195 -4.03 -6.47 -0.88
N ALA A 196 -2.98 -5.90 -1.48
CA ALA A 196 -2.52 -6.29 -2.82
C ALA A 196 -2.12 -7.77 -2.89
N GLY A 197 -2.74 -8.50 -3.82
CA GLY A 197 -2.58 -9.94 -3.95
C GLY A 197 -3.49 -10.78 -3.01
N GLY A 198 -4.19 -10.14 -2.06
CA GLY A 198 -5.12 -10.79 -1.14
C GLY A 198 -6.58 -10.37 -1.34
N LEU A 199 -6.82 -9.11 -1.64
CA LEU A 199 -8.15 -8.56 -1.88
C LEU A 199 -8.33 -8.16 -3.35
N ARG A 200 -9.57 -8.26 -3.84
CA ARG A 200 -9.93 -7.83 -5.21
C ARG A 200 -10.20 -6.33 -5.24
N TRP A 201 -9.80 -5.69 -6.32
CA TRP A 201 -10.06 -4.29 -6.60
C TRP A 201 -10.36 -4.08 -8.09
N SER A 202 -10.77 -2.89 -8.49
CA SER A 202 -11.09 -2.56 -9.87
C SER A 202 -10.26 -1.35 -10.31
N PRO A 203 -9.54 -1.46 -11.44
CA PRO A 203 -8.83 -0.31 -12.03
C PRO A 203 -9.74 0.85 -12.44
N ASN A 204 -11.04 0.62 -12.58
CA ASN A 204 -12.00 1.68 -12.95
C ASN A 204 -12.26 2.69 -11.82
N ASP A 205 -12.00 2.30 -10.58
CA ASP A 205 -12.30 3.11 -9.39
C ASP A 205 -11.04 3.80 -8.81
N VAL A 206 -9.86 3.50 -9.35
CA VAL A 206 -8.55 3.84 -8.76
C VAL A 206 -7.61 4.37 -9.84
N ASP A 207 -6.71 5.28 -9.50
CA ASP A 207 -5.65 5.75 -10.40
C ASP A 207 -4.26 5.25 -9.97
N VAL A 208 -4.05 5.10 -8.67
CA VAL A 208 -2.80 4.60 -8.11
C VAL A 208 -3.09 3.53 -7.05
N TYR A 209 -2.62 2.31 -7.28
CA TYR A 209 -2.74 1.20 -6.34
C TYR A 209 -1.34 0.75 -5.90
N TYR A 210 -0.92 1.19 -4.71
CA TYR A 210 0.46 1.00 -4.26
C TYR A 210 0.56 0.07 -3.06
N PHE A 211 1.68 -0.65 -2.98
CA PHE A 211 1.92 -1.66 -1.95
C PHE A 211 3.40 -1.96 -1.78
N ALA A 212 3.72 -2.72 -0.73
CA ALA A 212 5.04 -3.31 -0.52
C ALA A 212 4.92 -4.84 -0.44
N PRO A 213 5.89 -5.60 -0.99
CA PRO A 213 5.70 -7.02 -1.29
C PRO A 213 5.82 -7.95 -0.09
N GLN A 214 6.19 -7.47 1.10
CA GLN A 214 6.39 -8.29 2.31
C GLN A 214 5.08 -8.77 2.97
N LYS A 215 3.93 -8.48 2.39
CA LYS A 215 2.62 -8.93 2.85
C LYS A 215 2.14 -10.12 2.01
N CYS A 216 1.07 -10.00 1.24
CA CYS A 216 0.49 -11.14 0.51
C CYS A 216 1.42 -11.77 -0.55
N PHE A 217 2.38 -11.02 -1.09
CA PHE A 217 3.35 -11.58 -2.04
C PHE A 217 4.43 -12.43 -1.37
N ALA A 218 4.54 -12.38 -0.05
CA ALA A 218 5.50 -13.17 0.75
C ALA A 218 6.96 -13.00 0.27
N ALA A 219 7.30 -11.83 -0.26
CA ALA A 219 8.67 -11.44 -0.53
C ALA A 219 9.29 -10.77 0.70
N ASP A 220 10.58 -10.53 0.69
CA ASP A 220 11.19 -9.68 1.70
C ASP A 220 10.84 -8.20 1.42
N GLY A 221 11.02 -7.33 2.42
CA GLY A 221 10.77 -5.90 2.31
C GLY A 221 11.85 -5.16 1.52
N GLY A 222 11.72 -3.83 1.46
CA GLY A 222 12.73 -2.95 0.87
C GLY A 222 12.35 -2.36 -0.49
N LEU A 223 11.15 -2.67 -0.99
CA LEU A 223 10.58 -2.09 -2.20
C LEU A 223 9.15 -1.59 -1.92
N TRP A 224 8.74 -0.61 -2.70
CA TRP A 224 7.33 -0.34 -2.98
C TRP A 224 7.06 -0.53 -4.47
N LEU A 225 5.82 -0.87 -4.79
CA LEU A 225 5.33 -1.01 -6.15
C LEU A 225 4.00 -0.24 -6.26
N ALA A 226 3.74 0.33 -7.43
CA ALA A 226 2.49 1.03 -7.70
C ALA A 226 2.00 0.71 -9.12
N ALA A 227 0.73 0.38 -9.26
CA ALA A 227 0.03 0.39 -10.52
C ALA A 227 -0.54 1.79 -10.73
N CYS A 228 -0.10 2.48 -11.78
CA CYS A 228 -0.46 3.86 -12.09
C CYS A 228 -1.29 3.89 -13.38
N SER A 229 -2.44 4.57 -13.34
CA SER A 229 -3.27 4.84 -14.51
C SER A 229 -2.60 5.85 -15.45
N PRO A 230 -3.02 5.96 -16.71
CA PRO A 230 -2.58 7.02 -17.60
C PRO A 230 -2.74 8.43 -16.99
N ALA A 231 -3.85 8.68 -16.28
CA ALA A 231 -4.08 9.95 -15.61
C ALA A 231 -3.07 10.21 -14.47
N ALA A 232 -2.67 9.16 -13.75
CA ALA A 232 -1.64 9.28 -12.71
C ALA A 232 -0.26 9.58 -13.32
N THR A 233 0.10 8.88 -14.40
CA THR A 233 1.36 9.11 -15.12
C THR A 233 1.42 10.53 -15.69
N GLU A 234 0.35 10.99 -16.34
CA GLU A 234 0.24 12.37 -16.84
C GLU A 234 0.36 13.41 -15.70
N ARG A 235 -0.24 13.14 -14.55
CA ARG A 235 -0.10 14.00 -13.35
C ARG A 235 1.36 14.07 -12.89
N ILE A 236 2.06 12.93 -12.81
CA ILE A 236 3.46 12.86 -12.41
C ILE A 236 4.32 13.70 -13.39
N GLU A 237 4.17 13.49 -14.68
CA GLU A 237 4.90 14.24 -15.71
C GLU A 237 4.61 15.75 -15.64
N ARG A 238 3.35 16.14 -15.45
CA ARG A 238 2.94 17.52 -15.32
C ARG A 238 3.58 18.21 -14.09
N ILE A 239 3.58 17.55 -12.94
CA ILE A 239 4.24 18.07 -11.74
C ILE A 239 5.75 18.10 -11.92
N ALA A 240 6.33 17.09 -12.56
CA ALA A 240 7.76 17.02 -12.86
C ALA A 240 8.24 18.16 -13.76
N ALA A 241 7.38 18.70 -14.62
CA ALA A 241 7.66 19.83 -15.48
C ALA A 241 7.57 21.19 -14.78
N THR A 242 7.16 21.25 -13.50
CA THR A 242 7.10 22.49 -12.71
C THR A 242 8.43 22.76 -11.98
N ASP A 243 8.54 23.96 -11.39
CA ASP A 243 9.68 24.36 -10.54
C ASP A 243 9.58 23.77 -9.11
N ARG A 244 8.63 22.87 -8.84
CA ARG A 244 8.53 22.21 -7.53
C ARG A 244 9.80 21.46 -7.24
N TRP A 245 10.51 21.88 -6.18
CA TRP A 245 11.66 21.13 -5.72
C TRP A 245 11.24 19.75 -5.20
N ARG A 246 11.99 18.74 -5.56
CA ARG A 246 11.82 17.37 -5.04
C ARG A 246 13.17 16.67 -4.89
N PRO A 247 13.35 15.81 -3.87
CA PRO A 247 14.52 14.97 -3.77
C PRO A 247 14.59 13.99 -4.95
N ALA A 248 15.75 13.77 -5.54
CA ALA A 248 15.93 12.81 -6.63
C ALA A 248 15.55 11.36 -6.25
N SER A 249 15.58 11.02 -4.95
CA SER A 249 15.17 9.71 -4.43
C SER A 249 13.64 9.54 -4.32
N LEU A 250 12.87 10.63 -4.45
CA LEU A 250 11.42 10.68 -4.35
C LEU A 250 10.76 11.14 -5.66
N ASP A 251 11.53 11.22 -6.73
CA ASP A 251 11.06 11.56 -8.08
C ASP A 251 10.38 10.32 -8.69
N LEU A 252 9.07 10.42 -8.95
CA LEU A 252 8.23 9.35 -9.48
C LEU A 252 8.37 9.19 -11.00
#